data_1fbfd8703bc65fbef757ce6e1716e25d
#
_entry.id   1fbfd8703bc65fbef757ce6e1716e25d
#
_cell.length_a   1.000
_cell.length_b   1.000
_cell.length_c   1.000
_cell.angle_alpha   90.00
_cell.angle_beta   90.00
_cell.angle_gamma   90.00
#
_symmetry.space_group_name_H-M   'P 1'
#
loop_
_entity.id
_entity.type
_entity.pdbx_description
1 polymer ?
#
loop_
_entity_poly.entity_id
_entity_poly.type
_entity_poly.pdbx_seq_one_letter_code
_entity_poly.pdbx_strand_id
1 'polypeptide(L)'
;YVRTRDFDGRGDIGRMERQQQFVSAVLRKATSTGILLNPIKLANFYNATISTVKMDEGVDKNDLLTLAKQMRNLSSGNIRTLTVPISDPNGRVPGVGSVVIWDETLAADLWNRVRDDQALVDKVKKKASPSASAKAEVIDKFKSKTAADNPCAPAQ
;
A
#
# COMPACT_ATOMS: atom_id res chain seq x y z
N TYR A 1 7.25 -8.36 -16.08
CA TYR A 1 7.73 -8.26 -14.68
C TYR A 1 6.60 -8.40 -13.67
N VAL A 2 5.54 -7.58 -13.74
CA VAL A 2 4.43 -7.55 -12.75
C VAL A 2 3.57 -8.83 -12.78
N ARG A 3 3.47 -9.50 -13.91
CA ARG A 3 2.61 -10.69 -14.12
C ARG A 3 3.36 -12.02 -14.03
N THR A 4 4.70 -12.02 -14.00
CA THR A 4 5.52 -13.24 -14.00
C THR A 4 5.42 -13.97 -12.66
N ARG A 5 5.29 -15.30 -12.67
CA ARG A 5 5.23 -16.14 -11.48
C ARG A 5 6.57 -16.75 -11.11
N ASP A 6 7.38 -17.07 -12.10
CA ASP A 6 8.58 -17.90 -11.97
C ASP A 6 9.88 -17.09 -11.86
N PHE A 7 9.78 -15.78 -11.59
CA PHE A 7 10.94 -14.89 -11.60
C PHE A 7 11.85 -15.04 -10.35
N ASP A 8 11.27 -15.33 -9.18
CA ASP A 8 11.99 -15.29 -7.90
C ASP A 8 11.76 -16.51 -7.00
N GLY A 9 11.16 -17.57 -7.51
CA GLY A 9 10.88 -18.80 -6.75
C GLY A 9 9.80 -18.67 -5.67
N ARG A 10 9.23 -17.45 -5.47
CA ARG A 10 8.18 -17.18 -4.46
C ARG A 10 6.76 -17.25 -5.03
N GLY A 11 6.63 -17.67 -6.29
CA GLY A 11 5.35 -17.90 -6.96
C GLY A 11 4.39 -16.71 -6.89
N ASP A 12 3.18 -16.96 -6.43
CA ASP A 12 2.10 -15.96 -6.36
C ASP A 12 2.35 -14.87 -5.31
N ILE A 13 3.04 -15.18 -4.22
CA ILE A 13 3.39 -14.19 -3.19
C ILE A 13 4.38 -13.16 -3.76
N GLY A 14 5.40 -13.61 -4.48
CA GLY A 14 6.34 -12.72 -5.17
C GLY A 14 5.66 -11.87 -6.23
N ARG A 15 4.69 -12.43 -6.98
CA ARG A 15 3.88 -11.67 -7.93
C ARG A 15 3.07 -10.57 -7.23
N MET A 16 2.40 -10.88 -6.13
CA MET A 16 1.62 -9.92 -5.36
C MET A 16 2.49 -8.78 -4.83
N GLU A 17 3.67 -9.07 -4.30
CA GLU A 17 4.62 -8.04 -3.86
C GLU A 17 5.05 -7.11 -5.01
N ARG A 18 5.34 -7.65 -6.20
CA ARG A 18 5.67 -6.84 -7.38
C ARG A 18 4.50 -5.96 -7.82
N GLN A 19 3.28 -6.46 -7.74
CA GLN A 19 2.08 -5.67 -8.00
C GLN A 19 1.93 -4.52 -6.99
N GLN A 20 2.13 -4.77 -5.70
CA GLN A 20 2.13 -3.73 -4.68
C GLN A 20 3.23 -2.67 -4.92
N GLN A 21 4.44 -3.11 -5.29
CA GLN A 21 5.54 -2.21 -5.63
C GLN A 21 5.22 -1.35 -6.85
N PHE A 22 4.59 -1.93 -7.88
CA PHE A 22 4.15 -1.18 -9.06
C PHE A 22 3.13 -0.10 -8.69
N VAL A 23 2.08 -0.45 -7.95
CA VAL A 23 1.07 0.51 -7.48
C VAL A 23 1.73 1.60 -6.64
N SER A 24 2.62 1.24 -5.72
CA SER A 24 3.38 2.19 -4.90
C SER A 24 4.24 3.14 -5.74
N ALA A 25 4.87 2.64 -6.80
CA ALA A 25 5.66 3.45 -7.72
C ALA A 25 4.79 4.46 -8.50
N VAL A 26 3.61 4.03 -8.97
CA VAL A 26 2.64 4.91 -9.63
C VAL A 26 2.17 6.01 -8.68
N LEU A 27 1.78 5.65 -7.46
CA LEU A 27 1.33 6.60 -6.44
C LEU A 27 2.44 7.58 -6.06
N ARG A 28 3.68 7.10 -5.86
CA ARG A 28 4.84 7.94 -5.60
C ARG A 28 5.06 8.93 -6.74
N LYS A 29 5.00 8.47 -7.99
CA LYS A 29 5.15 9.35 -9.16
C LYS A 29 4.04 10.39 -9.21
N ALA A 30 2.79 10.01 -9.00
CA ALA A 30 1.65 10.90 -8.99
C ALA A 30 1.77 11.99 -7.90
N THR A 31 2.21 11.61 -6.70
CA THR A 31 2.39 12.56 -5.58
C THR A 31 3.63 13.44 -5.73
N SER A 32 4.73 12.92 -6.29
CA SER A 32 6.00 13.65 -6.41
C SER A 32 6.00 14.71 -7.51
N THR A 33 5.21 14.55 -8.55
CA THR A 33 5.16 15.47 -9.70
C THR A 33 4.23 16.66 -9.51
N GLY A 34 3.63 16.81 -8.31
CA GLY A 34 2.66 17.87 -8.03
C GLY A 34 1.38 17.79 -8.89
N ILE A 35 1.10 16.63 -9.49
CA ILE A 35 -0.12 16.41 -10.28
C ILE A 35 -1.36 16.74 -9.46
N LEU A 36 -1.39 16.27 -8.21
CA LEU A 36 -2.55 16.47 -7.33
C LEU A 36 -2.73 17.91 -6.88
N LEU A 37 -1.67 18.73 -6.92
CA LEU A 37 -1.69 20.14 -6.51
C LEU A 37 -1.96 21.09 -7.68
N ASN A 38 -1.73 20.65 -8.91
CA ASN A 38 -1.94 21.47 -10.10
C ASN A 38 -3.23 21.06 -10.81
N PRO A 39 -4.25 21.96 -10.89
CA PRO A 39 -5.56 21.61 -11.44
C PRO A 39 -5.50 21.19 -12.92
N ILE A 40 -4.60 21.78 -13.71
CA ILE A 40 -4.45 21.43 -15.13
C ILE A 40 -3.82 20.04 -15.28
N LYS A 41 -2.77 19.74 -14.52
CA LYS A 41 -2.14 18.41 -14.53
C LYS A 41 -3.09 17.35 -14.01
N LEU A 42 -3.89 17.66 -13.00
CA LEU A 42 -4.90 16.77 -12.45
C LEU A 42 -5.99 16.47 -13.49
N ALA A 43 -6.48 17.49 -14.22
CA ALA A 43 -7.45 17.30 -15.28
C ALA A 43 -6.91 16.45 -16.43
N ASN A 44 -5.66 16.65 -16.85
CA ASN A 44 -5.03 15.85 -17.89
C ASN A 44 -4.83 14.40 -17.45
N PHE A 45 -4.36 14.17 -16.22
CA PHE A 45 -4.23 12.85 -15.64
C PHE A 45 -5.58 12.14 -15.53
N TYR A 46 -6.60 12.85 -15.09
CA TYR A 46 -7.98 12.39 -15.00
C TYR A 46 -8.50 11.94 -16.38
N ASN A 47 -8.39 12.80 -17.41
CA ASN A 47 -8.86 12.48 -18.75
C ASN A 47 -8.12 11.26 -19.34
N ALA A 48 -6.81 11.15 -19.13
CA ALA A 48 -6.03 9.99 -19.56
C ALA A 48 -6.46 8.69 -18.82
N THR A 49 -6.81 8.78 -17.55
CA THR A 49 -7.23 7.62 -16.76
C THR A 49 -8.63 7.15 -17.16
N ILE A 50 -9.60 8.06 -17.34
CA ILE A 50 -10.98 7.72 -17.70
C ILE A 50 -11.05 7.02 -19.06
N SER A 51 -10.20 7.41 -20.01
CA SER A 51 -10.17 6.77 -21.33
C SER A 51 -9.73 5.31 -21.31
N THR A 52 -9.07 4.87 -20.22
CA THR A 52 -8.46 3.53 -20.11
C THR A 52 -9.13 2.61 -19.08
N VAL A 53 -9.93 3.17 -18.16
CA VAL A 53 -10.57 2.43 -17.08
C VAL A 53 -12.07 2.30 -17.36
N LYS A 54 -12.55 1.06 -17.42
CA LYS A 54 -14.00 0.80 -17.37
C LYS A 54 -14.48 0.98 -15.94
N MET A 55 -15.46 1.86 -15.75
CA MET A 55 -16.06 2.13 -14.45
C MET A 55 -17.45 1.53 -14.37
N ASP A 56 -17.90 1.29 -13.16
CA ASP A 56 -19.26 0.88 -12.87
C ASP A 56 -20.24 2.01 -13.22
N GLU A 57 -21.49 1.65 -13.61
CA GLU A 57 -22.51 2.61 -14.03
C GLU A 57 -22.90 3.61 -12.92
N GLY A 58 -22.66 3.24 -11.65
CA GLY A 58 -22.92 4.09 -10.49
C GLY A 58 -21.84 5.15 -10.19
N VAL A 59 -20.70 5.16 -10.90
CA VAL A 59 -19.59 6.10 -10.65
C VAL A 59 -19.52 7.13 -11.77
N ASP A 60 -19.82 8.37 -11.43
CA ASP A 60 -19.74 9.46 -12.38
C ASP A 60 -18.40 10.21 -12.36
N LYS A 61 -18.23 11.15 -13.31
CA LYS A 61 -17.02 11.96 -13.43
C LYS A 61 -16.80 12.88 -12.22
N ASN A 62 -17.88 13.32 -11.57
CA ASN A 62 -17.81 14.22 -10.43
C ASN A 62 -17.38 13.48 -9.17
N ASP A 63 -17.76 12.20 -9.03
CA ASP A 63 -17.31 11.33 -7.93
C ASP A 63 -15.80 11.16 -7.97
N LEU A 64 -15.24 10.88 -9.15
CA LEU A 64 -13.80 10.75 -9.34
C LEU A 64 -13.06 12.07 -9.10
N LEU A 65 -13.63 13.19 -9.54
CA LEU A 65 -13.04 14.50 -9.28
C LEU A 65 -13.06 14.84 -7.79
N THR A 66 -14.14 14.47 -7.10
CA THR A 66 -14.26 14.65 -5.65
C THR A 66 -13.24 13.79 -4.92
N LEU A 67 -13.10 12.51 -5.29
CA LEU A 67 -12.07 11.63 -4.78
C LEU A 67 -10.66 12.20 -5.00
N ALA A 68 -10.37 12.66 -6.22
CA ALA A 68 -9.07 13.26 -6.53
C ALA A 68 -8.78 14.53 -5.69
N LYS A 69 -9.79 15.36 -5.43
CA LYS A 69 -9.67 16.51 -4.53
C LYS A 69 -9.40 16.10 -3.07
N GLN A 70 -10.06 15.07 -2.58
CA GLN A 70 -9.83 14.53 -1.25
C GLN A 70 -8.41 13.96 -1.10
N MET A 71 -7.88 13.37 -2.17
CA MET A 71 -6.53 12.80 -2.21
C MET A 71 -5.41 13.85 -2.31
N ARG A 72 -5.71 15.15 -2.42
CA ARG A 72 -4.69 16.21 -2.60
C ARG A 72 -3.64 16.26 -1.50
N ASN A 73 -4.02 15.87 -0.29
CA ASN A 73 -3.12 15.87 0.88
C ASN A 73 -2.38 14.54 1.08
N LEU A 74 -2.58 13.56 0.18
CA LEU A 74 -1.84 12.31 0.25
C LEU A 74 -0.39 12.53 -0.18
N SER A 75 0.51 12.10 0.68
CA SER A 75 1.94 11.97 0.38
C SER A 75 2.31 10.50 0.25
N SER A 76 3.36 10.20 -0.49
CA SER A 76 3.87 8.82 -0.64
C SER A 76 4.22 8.17 0.70
N GLY A 77 4.60 8.95 1.71
CA GLY A 77 4.89 8.47 3.06
C GLY A 77 3.63 8.06 3.86
N ASN A 78 2.46 8.57 3.48
CA ASN A 78 1.19 8.26 4.15
C ASN A 78 0.42 7.10 3.50
N ILE A 79 0.84 6.69 2.31
CA ILE A 79 0.23 5.55 1.60
C ILE A 79 1.00 4.29 1.99
N ARG A 80 0.27 3.31 2.53
CA ARG A 80 0.86 2.04 2.94
C ARG A 80 0.26 0.88 2.18
N THR A 81 1.12 -0.07 1.83
CA THR A 81 0.74 -1.36 1.28
C THR A 81 1.21 -2.46 2.23
N LEU A 82 0.38 -3.46 2.42
CA LEU A 82 0.73 -4.63 3.23
C LEU A 82 0.01 -5.87 2.67
N THR A 83 0.53 -7.02 3.05
CA THR A 83 -0.12 -8.31 2.85
C THR A 83 -0.70 -8.76 4.18
N VAL A 84 -1.88 -9.40 4.15
CA VAL A 84 -2.44 -10.04 5.35
C VAL A 84 -1.37 -10.96 5.95
N PRO A 85 -1.09 -10.90 7.26
CA PRO A 85 -0.08 -11.76 7.88
C PRO A 85 -0.33 -13.23 7.58
N ILE A 86 0.73 -13.92 7.16
CA ILE A 86 0.71 -15.32 6.74
C ILE A 86 1.46 -16.15 7.76
N SER A 87 0.84 -17.23 8.25
CA SER A 87 1.47 -18.23 9.11
C SER A 87 2.13 -19.35 8.30
N ASP A 88 1.47 -19.81 7.21
CA ASP A 88 2.03 -20.83 6.32
C ASP A 88 1.72 -20.49 4.85
N PRO A 89 2.75 -20.20 4.04
CA PRO A 89 2.58 -19.90 2.62
C PRO A 89 2.34 -21.14 1.75
N ASN A 90 2.57 -22.36 2.30
CA ASN A 90 2.52 -23.63 1.56
C ASN A 90 1.60 -24.66 2.23
N GLY A 91 0.60 -24.19 2.95
CA GLY A 91 -0.37 -25.04 3.62
C GLY A 91 -1.11 -25.97 2.67
N ARG A 92 -1.60 -27.09 3.19
CA ARG A 92 -2.44 -28.03 2.42
C ARG A 92 -3.72 -28.31 3.18
N VAL A 93 -4.84 -28.18 2.46
CA VAL A 93 -6.17 -28.52 2.98
C VAL A 93 -6.73 -29.69 2.19
N PRO A 94 -7.15 -30.79 2.84
CA PRO A 94 -7.76 -31.92 2.17
C PRO A 94 -8.98 -31.49 1.31
N GLY A 95 -9.03 -31.96 0.08
CA GLY A 95 -10.11 -31.62 -0.86
C GLY A 95 -10.00 -30.25 -1.54
N VAL A 96 -9.12 -29.34 -1.05
CA VAL A 96 -8.90 -28.01 -1.64
C VAL A 96 -7.54 -27.91 -2.35
N GLY A 97 -6.51 -28.55 -1.78
CA GLY A 97 -5.14 -28.53 -2.34
C GLY A 97 -4.21 -27.58 -1.60
N SER A 98 -3.32 -26.90 -2.35
CA SER A 98 -2.37 -25.94 -1.79
C SER A 98 -3.06 -24.62 -1.48
N VAL A 99 -2.84 -24.10 -0.28
CA VAL A 99 -3.46 -22.87 0.23
C VAL A 99 -2.43 -22.01 0.96
N VAL A 100 -2.72 -20.73 1.11
CA VAL A 100 -1.99 -19.84 2.01
C VAL A 100 -2.79 -19.69 3.29
N ILE A 101 -2.18 -20.00 4.43
CA ILE A 101 -2.83 -19.91 5.74
C ILE A 101 -2.44 -18.60 6.41
N TRP A 102 -3.43 -17.85 6.84
CA TRP A 102 -3.23 -16.58 7.55
C TRP A 102 -2.79 -16.82 8.98
N ASP A 103 -2.07 -15.87 9.55
CA ASP A 103 -1.95 -15.74 11.00
C ASP A 103 -3.26 -15.14 11.52
N GLU A 104 -4.13 -15.97 12.09
CA GLU A 104 -5.47 -15.57 12.51
C GLU A 104 -5.45 -14.43 13.52
N THR A 105 -4.50 -14.43 14.45
CA THR A 105 -4.39 -13.40 15.49
C THR A 105 -4.00 -12.05 14.91
N LEU A 106 -2.95 -12.02 14.07
CA LEU A 106 -2.50 -10.79 13.43
C LEU A 106 -3.49 -10.31 12.37
N ALA A 107 -4.15 -11.23 11.65
CA ALA A 107 -5.18 -10.88 10.68
C ALA A 107 -6.40 -10.26 11.37
N ALA A 108 -6.85 -10.80 12.50
CA ALA A 108 -7.94 -10.23 13.28
C ALA A 108 -7.61 -8.82 13.81
N ASP A 109 -6.40 -8.60 14.33
CA ASP A 109 -5.93 -7.26 14.75
C ASP A 109 -5.92 -6.29 13.56
N LEU A 110 -5.42 -6.73 12.39
CA LEU A 110 -5.43 -5.93 11.18
C LEU A 110 -6.84 -5.51 10.77
N TRP A 111 -7.79 -6.45 10.72
CA TRP A 111 -9.17 -6.16 10.32
C TRP A 111 -9.88 -5.24 11.30
N ASN A 112 -9.64 -5.39 12.60
CA ASN A 112 -10.17 -4.50 13.63
C ASN A 112 -9.63 -3.08 13.43
N ARG A 113 -8.33 -2.92 13.23
CA ARG A 113 -7.71 -1.60 13.00
C ARG A 113 -8.24 -0.92 11.74
N VAL A 114 -8.41 -1.67 10.64
CA VAL A 114 -8.97 -1.13 9.40
C VAL A 114 -10.43 -0.73 9.57
N ARG A 115 -11.24 -1.55 10.23
CA ARG A 115 -12.65 -1.26 10.48
C ARG A 115 -12.85 -0.04 11.37
N ASP A 116 -12.01 0.10 12.38
CA ASP A 116 -12.13 1.13 13.41
C ASP A 116 -11.26 2.37 13.10
N ASP A 117 -10.77 2.50 11.86
CA ASP A 117 -9.90 3.59 11.35
C ASP A 117 -8.67 3.86 12.25
N GLN A 118 -8.11 2.79 12.79
CA GLN A 118 -6.94 2.87 13.67
C GLN A 118 -5.64 2.83 12.86
N ALA A 119 -4.59 3.45 13.40
CA ALA A 119 -3.27 3.42 12.77
C ALA A 119 -2.73 1.98 12.68
N LEU A 120 -2.24 1.59 11.48
CA LEU A 120 -1.61 0.29 11.25
C LEU A 120 -0.23 0.17 11.90
N VAL A 121 0.35 1.29 12.31
CA VAL A 121 1.71 1.38 12.86
C VAL A 121 1.65 2.11 14.18
N ASP A 122 2.16 1.49 15.23
CA ASP A 122 2.20 2.05 16.54
C ASP A 122 3.43 2.96 16.71
N LYS A 123 3.21 4.22 17.09
CA LYS A 123 4.29 5.16 17.43
C LYS A 123 4.57 5.05 18.93
N VAL A 124 5.68 4.45 19.30
CA VAL A 124 6.12 4.41 20.70
C VAL A 124 6.91 5.68 21.00
N LYS A 125 6.39 6.50 21.91
CA LYS A 125 7.16 7.61 22.48
C LYS A 125 8.21 7.03 23.41
N LYS A 126 9.49 7.07 23.06
CA LYS A 126 10.56 6.81 24.04
C LYS A 126 10.45 7.85 25.14
N LYS A 127 10.45 7.40 26.41
CA LYS A 127 10.62 8.30 27.57
C LYS A 127 11.90 9.12 27.31
N ALA A 128 11.75 10.43 27.31
CA ALA A 128 12.84 11.36 27.03
C ALA A 128 13.99 11.16 28.02
N SER A 129 15.15 10.78 27.49
CA SER A 129 16.43 11.06 28.12
C SER A 129 16.88 12.43 27.60
N PRO A 130 17.41 13.34 28.44
CA PRO A 130 17.54 14.76 28.10
C PRO A 130 18.60 15.12 27.02
N SER A 131 19.19 14.15 26.33
CA SER A 131 20.36 14.41 25.48
C SER A 131 20.37 13.80 24.08
N ALA A 132 19.21 13.45 23.51
CA ALA A 132 19.19 13.05 22.10
C ALA A 132 17.85 13.37 21.46
N SER A 133 17.85 13.92 20.26
CA SER A 133 16.69 14.06 19.36
C SER A 133 16.06 12.67 19.14
N ALA A 134 15.17 12.27 20.04
CA ALA A 134 14.60 10.93 20.05
C ALA A 134 13.57 10.81 18.91
N LYS A 135 13.98 10.26 17.77
CA LYS A 135 13.03 9.72 16.77
C LYS A 135 12.14 8.71 17.48
N ALA A 136 10.82 8.91 17.39
CA ALA A 136 9.87 7.94 17.89
C ALA A 136 10.13 6.58 17.24
N GLU A 137 10.25 5.54 18.04
CA GLU A 137 10.35 4.17 17.54
C GLU A 137 9.00 3.76 16.96
N VAL A 138 9.03 3.23 15.75
CA VAL A 138 7.83 2.80 15.03
C VAL A 138 7.78 1.29 15.10
N ILE A 139 6.74 0.74 15.72
CA ILE A 139 6.48 -0.70 15.73
C ILE A 139 5.46 -1.00 14.63
N ASP A 140 5.89 -1.71 13.60
CA ASP A 140 5.07 -2.19 12.50
C ASP A 140 4.92 -3.71 12.57
N LYS A 141 3.86 -4.17 13.24
CA LYS A 141 3.54 -5.58 13.39
C LYS A 141 3.19 -6.26 12.07
N PHE A 142 2.71 -5.49 11.10
CA PHE A 142 2.21 -6.01 9.82
C PHE A 142 3.24 -5.93 8.70
N LYS A 143 4.45 -5.44 8.98
CA LYS A 143 5.52 -5.25 7.98
C LYS A 143 5.05 -4.48 6.75
N SER A 144 4.27 -3.42 6.96
CA SER A 144 3.77 -2.57 5.90
C SER A 144 4.92 -1.83 5.20
N LYS A 145 4.74 -1.54 3.91
CA LYS A 145 5.67 -0.71 3.14
C LYS A 145 5.00 0.60 2.78
N THR A 146 5.71 1.71 2.83
CA THR A 146 5.18 2.99 2.35
C THR A 146 5.38 3.12 0.85
N ALA A 147 4.55 3.93 0.19
CA ALA A 147 4.78 4.23 -1.22
C ALA A 147 6.06 5.07 -1.44
N ALA A 148 6.62 5.66 -0.39
CA ALA A 148 7.92 6.34 -0.44
C ALA A 148 9.10 5.36 -0.53
N ASP A 149 8.93 4.12 -0.05
CA ASP A 149 9.97 3.10 -0.12
C ASP A 149 10.26 2.75 -1.58
N ASN A 150 11.52 2.91 -1.98
CA ASN A 150 11.95 2.64 -3.33
C ASN A 150 12.85 1.39 -3.36
N PRO A 151 12.32 0.22 -3.74
CA PRO A 151 13.12 -1.01 -3.78
C PRO A 151 14.24 -0.99 -4.83
N CYS A 152 14.19 -0.03 -5.75
CA CYS A 152 15.21 0.16 -6.79
C CYS A 152 16.20 1.29 -6.46
N ALA A 153 16.11 1.92 -5.27
CA ALA A 153 17.11 2.87 -4.85
C ALA A 153 18.44 2.13 -4.57
N PRO A 154 19.60 2.69 -4.96
CA PRO A 154 20.87 2.13 -4.55
C PRO A 154 20.93 2.09 -3.02
N ALA A 155 21.45 0.99 -2.47
CA ALA A 155 21.71 0.89 -1.03
C ALA A 155 22.67 2.03 -0.64
N GLN A 156 22.26 2.83 0.32
CA GLN A 156 23.12 3.88 0.90
C GLN A 156 24.05 3.29 1.92
#